data_34c21d85f189be48509d1e87829efb1a
#
_entry.id   34c21d85f189be48509d1e87829efb1a
#
_cell.length_a   1.000
_cell.length_b   1.000
_cell.length_c   1.000
_cell.angle_alpha   90.00
_cell.angle_beta   90.00
_cell.angle_gamma   90.00
#
_symmetry.space_group_name_H-M   'P 1'
#
loop_
_entity.id
_entity.type
_entity.pdbx_description
1 polymer ?
#
loop_
_entity_poly.entity_id
_entity_poly.type
_entity_poly.pdbx_seq_one_letter_code
_entity_poly.pdbx_strand_id
1 'polypeptide(L)'
;MEAGVSRGVARFGDLSLLPAFIEALDLQPSVKAGLRRAFREAGGVSAYLRHASRPRDAFILSLVGLDADSVAGALAQKMRDEGLTHIGNRTQEEVVAGLMEQAREGASGKVGPEVRGVLEAVLGVTCHPSVAADRLRKIAADAGLVGLDGLLQRLTDCFDRIGTEAPEFLEHAEFSPAFGRRFTYYDGFVFELGEAGERMARPFGAGGRYDRLLSDLSGGAVAATAIGGVVRPDRLALAREGQA
;
A
#
# COMPACT_ATOMS: atom_id res chain seq x y z
N MET A 1 -7.46 20.18 23.48
CA MET A 1 -6.17 19.87 22.86
C MET A 1 -5.08 20.74 23.47
N GLU A 2 -4.27 20.19 24.37
CA GLU A 2 -3.24 20.98 25.09
C GLU A 2 -2.17 21.62 24.18
N ALA A 3 -2.01 21.10 22.95
CA ALA A 3 -1.06 21.66 21.99
C ALA A 3 -1.51 22.98 21.36
N GLY A 4 -2.71 23.46 21.63
CA GLY A 4 -3.20 24.78 21.17
C GLY A 4 -3.45 24.87 19.66
N VAL A 5 -3.71 23.78 18.96
CA VAL A 5 -4.07 23.77 17.54
C VAL A 5 -5.59 23.63 17.39
N SER A 6 -6.28 24.70 16.98
CA SER A 6 -7.75 24.74 16.92
C SER A 6 -8.36 24.18 15.62
N ARG A 7 -7.57 23.97 14.59
CA ARG A 7 -7.99 23.44 13.28
C ARG A 7 -7.23 22.16 12.91
N GLY A 8 -6.92 21.35 13.93
CA GLY A 8 -6.22 20.08 13.71
C GLY A 8 -7.09 19.11 12.93
N VAL A 9 -6.51 18.46 11.93
CA VAL A 9 -7.11 17.37 11.17
C VAL A 9 -6.23 16.16 11.30
N ALA A 10 -6.83 14.99 11.52
CA ALA A 10 -6.16 13.72 11.52
C ALA A 10 -6.47 12.96 10.21
N ARG A 11 -5.45 12.35 9.64
CA ARG A 11 -5.60 11.36 8.58
C ARG A 11 -5.13 10.01 9.08
N PHE A 12 -5.95 9.00 8.83
CA PHE A 12 -5.69 7.63 9.24
C PHE A 12 -5.68 6.68 8.04
N GLY A 13 -4.86 5.65 8.14
CA GLY A 13 -4.86 4.52 7.22
C GLY A 13 -4.49 3.24 7.93
N ASP A 14 -4.65 2.13 7.24
CA ASP A 14 -4.13 0.84 7.70
C ASP A 14 -3.61 0.05 6.50
N LEU A 15 -2.28 -0.12 6.47
CA LEU A 15 -1.56 -0.77 5.38
C LEU A 15 -1.72 -2.29 5.37
N SER A 16 -2.36 -2.88 6.38
CA SER A 16 -2.68 -4.30 6.44
C SER A 16 -3.98 -4.65 5.68
N LEU A 17 -4.85 -3.67 5.46
CA LEU A 17 -6.18 -3.89 4.87
C LEU A 17 -6.10 -4.38 3.43
N LEU A 18 -5.48 -3.63 2.53
CA LEU A 18 -5.44 -4.00 1.12
C LEU A 18 -4.75 -5.34 0.86
N PRO A 19 -3.60 -5.67 1.51
CA PRO A 19 -3.04 -7.01 1.46
C PRO A 19 -4.01 -8.10 1.91
N ALA A 20 -4.78 -7.88 2.98
CA ALA A 20 -5.77 -8.84 3.45
C ALA A 20 -6.91 -9.05 2.44
N PHE A 21 -7.42 -7.97 1.83
CA PHE A 21 -8.40 -8.08 0.75
C PHE A 21 -7.84 -8.85 -0.45
N ILE A 22 -6.58 -8.61 -0.85
CA ILE A 22 -5.91 -9.36 -1.92
C ILE A 22 -5.82 -10.85 -1.57
N GLU A 23 -5.52 -11.20 -0.31
CA GLU A 23 -5.47 -12.60 0.11
C GLU A 23 -6.84 -13.28 0.11
N ALA A 24 -7.90 -12.57 0.47
CA ALA A 24 -9.27 -13.08 0.49
C ALA A 24 -9.85 -13.30 -0.93
N LEU A 25 -9.29 -12.64 -1.96
CA LEU A 25 -9.72 -12.82 -3.34
C LEU A 25 -9.28 -14.20 -3.88
N ASP A 26 -10.13 -14.83 -4.69
CA ASP A 26 -9.79 -16.06 -5.42
C ASP A 26 -8.91 -15.70 -6.64
N LEU A 27 -7.61 -15.61 -6.38
CA LEU A 27 -6.59 -15.25 -7.36
C LEU A 27 -5.41 -16.20 -7.29
N GLN A 28 -4.77 -16.42 -8.42
CA GLN A 28 -3.53 -17.17 -8.46
C GLN A 28 -2.44 -16.52 -7.59
N PRO A 29 -1.56 -17.31 -6.94
CA PRO A 29 -0.52 -16.77 -6.04
C PRO A 29 0.39 -15.72 -6.69
N SER A 30 0.71 -15.87 -7.97
CA SER A 30 1.53 -14.91 -8.74
C SER A 30 0.83 -13.55 -8.92
N VAL A 31 -0.49 -13.55 -9.15
CA VAL A 31 -1.29 -12.31 -9.25
C VAL A 31 -1.34 -11.62 -7.88
N LYS A 32 -1.58 -12.38 -6.80
CA LYS A 32 -1.55 -11.84 -5.44
C LYS A 32 -0.20 -11.21 -5.11
N ALA A 33 0.91 -11.90 -5.47
CA ALA A 33 2.26 -11.37 -5.27
C ALA A 33 2.50 -10.07 -6.05
N GLY A 34 2.07 -10.00 -7.31
CA GLY A 34 2.14 -8.80 -8.14
C GLY A 34 1.34 -7.63 -7.57
N LEU A 35 0.11 -7.87 -7.12
CA LEU A 35 -0.72 -6.85 -6.48
C LEU A 35 -0.11 -6.33 -5.16
N ARG A 36 0.45 -7.22 -4.33
CA ARG A 36 1.13 -6.84 -3.08
C ARG A 36 2.40 -6.03 -3.34
N ARG A 37 3.18 -6.39 -4.36
CA ARG A 37 4.34 -5.60 -4.77
C ARG A 37 3.91 -4.23 -5.26
N ALA A 38 2.93 -4.18 -6.15
CA ALA A 38 2.39 -2.93 -6.67
C ALA A 38 1.84 -2.00 -5.57
N PHE A 39 1.28 -2.56 -4.50
CA PHE A 39 0.80 -1.78 -3.36
C PHE A 39 1.92 -0.95 -2.70
N ARG A 40 3.16 -1.43 -2.71
CA ARG A 40 4.34 -0.75 -2.14
C ARG A 40 5.02 0.20 -3.11
N GLU A 41 4.69 0.16 -4.39
CA GLU A 41 5.30 0.99 -5.43
C GLU A 41 4.60 2.34 -5.58
N ALA A 42 5.30 3.34 -6.12
CA ALA A 42 4.80 4.70 -6.29
C ALA A 42 3.51 4.79 -7.13
N GLY A 43 3.35 3.93 -8.14
CA GLY A 43 2.13 3.87 -8.96
C GLY A 43 0.96 3.15 -8.30
N GLY A 44 1.23 2.34 -7.29
CA GLY A 44 0.24 1.57 -6.54
C GLY A 44 -0.53 0.55 -7.37
N VAL A 45 -1.49 -0.11 -6.71
CA VAL A 45 -2.36 -1.11 -7.33
C VAL A 45 -3.13 -0.55 -8.52
N SER A 46 -3.54 0.71 -8.49
CA SER A 46 -4.23 1.34 -9.62
C SER A 46 -3.37 1.40 -10.89
N ALA A 47 -2.06 1.63 -10.77
CA ALA A 47 -1.15 1.56 -11.91
C ALA A 47 -0.99 0.12 -12.41
N TYR A 48 -0.82 -0.83 -11.50
CA TYR A 48 -0.76 -2.26 -11.84
C TYR A 48 -2.02 -2.70 -12.61
N LEU A 49 -3.21 -2.36 -12.14
CA LEU A 49 -4.48 -2.68 -12.79
C LEU A 49 -4.60 -2.05 -14.19
N ARG A 50 -4.11 -0.82 -14.37
CA ARG A 50 -4.05 -0.19 -15.69
C ARG A 50 -3.07 -0.89 -16.62
N HIS A 51 -1.90 -1.28 -16.12
CA HIS A 51 -0.89 -2.01 -16.90
C HIS A 51 -1.33 -3.43 -17.24
N ALA A 52 -1.97 -4.14 -16.32
CA ALA A 52 -2.52 -5.47 -16.55
C ALA A 52 -3.58 -5.52 -17.68
N SER A 53 -4.13 -4.36 -18.06
CA SER A 53 -5.13 -4.22 -19.13
C SER A 53 -4.51 -3.90 -20.50
N ARG A 54 -3.22 -3.55 -20.57
CA ARG A 54 -2.54 -3.25 -21.83
C ARG A 54 -2.21 -4.53 -22.60
N PRO A 55 -2.12 -4.46 -23.94
CA PRO A 55 -1.54 -5.55 -24.72
C PRO A 55 -0.15 -5.86 -24.15
N ARG A 56 0.11 -7.14 -23.88
CA ARG A 56 1.38 -7.56 -23.31
C ARG A 56 2.46 -7.50 -24.39
N ASP A 57 3.67 -7.12 -23.96
CA ASP A 57 4.85 -7.20 -24.81
C ASP A 57 5.07 -8.66 -25.24
N ALA A 58 5.08 -8.90 -26.54
CA ALA A 58 5.27 -10.23 -27.11
C ALA A 58 6.59 -10.88 -26.63
N PHE A 59 7.61 -10.07 -26.40
CA PHE A 59 8.88 -10.53 -25.85
C PHE A 59 8.69 -11.08 -24.42
N ILE A 60 8.01 -10.36 -23.53
CA ILE A 60 7.72 -10.85 -22.16
C ILE A 60 6.92 -12.15 -22.20
N LEU A 61 5.93 -12.25 -23.08
CA LEU A 61 5.14 -13.47 -23.23
C LEU A 61 5.98 -14.66 -23.74
N SER A 62 6.98 -14.41 -24.58
CA SER A 62 7.86 -15.46 -25.07
C SER A 62 8.82 -16.04 -24.02
N LEU A 63 8.97 -15.35 -22.88
CA LEU A 63 9.82 -15.77 -21.77
C LEU A 63 9.08 -16.69 -20.76
N VAL A 64 7.78 -16.89 -20.93
CA VAL A 64 6.98 -17.71 -20.02
C VAL A 64 7.47 -19.16 -20.01
N GLY A 65 7.79 -19.66 -18.82
CA GLY A 65 8.26 -21.04 -18.64
C GLY A 65 9.73 -21.29 -18.94
N LEU A 66 10.48 -20.26 -19.38
CA LEU A 66 11.92 -20.37 -19.58
C LEU A 66 12.69 -20.31 -18.24
N ASP A 67 13.83 -20.99 -18.19
CA ASP A 67 14.80 -20.87 -17.11
C ASP A 67 15.63 -19.57 -17.23
N ALA A 68 16.41 -19.26 -16.18
CA ALA A 68 17.20 -18.02 -16.11
C ALA A 68 18.21 -17.90 -17.26
N ASP A 69 18.86 -18.99 -17.65
CA ASP A 69 19.87 -18.99 -18.71
C ASP A 69 19.23 -18.72 -20.08
N SER A 70 18.07 -19.33 -20.33
CA SER A 70 17.28 -19.10 -21.55
C SER A 70 16.77 -17.66 -21.63
N VAL A 71 16.31 -17.10 -20.50
CA VAL A 71 15.87 -15.68 -20.41
C VAL A 71 17.05 -14.74 -20.65
N ALA A 72 18.24 -15.05 -20.07
CA ALA A 72 19.45 -14.26 -20.31
C ALA A 72 19.86 -14.28 -21.79
N GLY A 73 19.76 -15.44 -22.43
CA GLY A 73 20.03 -15.60 -23.87
C GLY A 73 19.05 -14.79 -24.73
N ALA A 74 17.76 -14.85 -24.43
CA ALA A 74 16.73 -14.10 -25.13
C ALA A 74 16.92 -12.57 -24.96
N LEU A 75 17.25 -12.12 -23.74
CA LEU A 75 17.59 -10.72 -23.45
C LEU A 75 18.78 -10.25 -24.26
N ALA A 76 19.87 -11.03 -24.27
CA ALA A 76 21.09 -10.69 -25.02
C ALA A 76 20.82 -10.61 -26.54
N GLN A 77 19.94 -11.48 -27.06
CA GLN A 77 19.53 -11.42 -28.47
C GLN A 77 18.71 -10.13 -28.74
N LYS A 78 17.72 -9.85 -27.92
CA LYS A 78 16.89 -8.64 -28.05
C LYS A 78 17.75 -7.36 -27.98
N MET A 79 18.73 -7.31 -27.09
CA MET A 79 19.65 -6.18 -27.00
C MET A 79 20.46 -5.99 -28.27
N ARG A 80 20.96 -7.10 -28.87
CA ARG A 80 21.68 -7.04 -30.16
C ARG A 80 20.78 -6.53 -31.27
N ASP A 81 19.54 -7.01 -31.33
CA ASP A 81 18.57 -6.64 -32.38
C ASP A 81 18.19 -5.16 -32.29
N GLU A 82 18.16 -4.60 -31.07
CA GLU A 82 17.85 -3.18 -30.80
C GLU A 82 19.11 -2.28 -30.74
N GLY A 83 20.29 -2.82 -30.89
CA GLY A 83 21.55 -2.06 -30.84
C GLY A 83 21.90 -1.54 -29.43
N LEU A 84 21.37 -2.16 -28.38
CA LEU A 84 21.60 -1.76 -27.00
C LEU A 84 22.85 -2.46 -26.45
N THR A 85 23.76 -1.66 -25.87
CA THR A 85 25.01 -2.17 -25.27
C THR A 85 24.98 -2.19 -23.73
N HIS A 86 24.03 -1.51 -23.11
CA HIS A 86 23.92 -1.37 -21.65
C HIS A 86 22.48 -1.53 -21.15
N ILE A 87 22.33 -2.11 -19.97
CA ILE A 87 21.05 -2.29 -19.26
C ILE A 87 20.92 -1.26 -18.12
N GLY A 88 21.44 -0.07 -18.31
CA GLY A 88 21.50 0.96 -17.25
C GLY A 88 22.42 0.54 -16.09
N ASN A 89 22.04 0.89 -14.84
CA ASN A 89 22.84 0.61 -13.63
C ASN A 89 22.47 -0.73 -12.95
N ARG A 90 21.71 -1.61 -13.62
CA ARG A 90 21.31 -2.92 -13.08
C ARG A 90 22.26 -4.01 -13.57
N THR A 91 22.44 -5.04 -12.73
CA THR A 91 23.16 -6.24 -13.18
C THR A 91 22.29 -7.06 -14.14
N GLN A 92 22.93 -7.91 -14.95
CA GLN A 92 22.20 -8.81 -15.85
C GLN A 92 21.28 -9.75 -15.07
N GLU A 93 21.72 -10.25 -13.91
CA GLU A 93 20.96 -11.13 -13.03
C GLU A 93 19.70 -10.43 -12.50
N GLU A 94 19.81 -9.17 -12.08
CA GLU A 94 18.65 -8.37 -11.63
C GLU A 94 17.62 -8.16 -12.73
N VAL A 95 18.08 -7.93 -13.96
CA VAL A 95 17.18 -7.75 -15.10
C VAL A 95 16.53 -9.07 -15.49
N VAL A 96 17.28 -10.17 -15.54
CA VAL A 96 16.75 -11.52 -15.82
C VAL A 96 15.70 -11.90 -14.78
N ALA A 97 15.98 -11.72 -13.49
CA ALA A 97 15.03 -11.99 -12.42
C ALA A 97 13.73 -11.16 -12.57
N GLY A 98 13.86 -9.88 -12.91
CA GLY A 98 12.72 -9.00 -13.18
C GLY A 98 11.91 -9.43 -14.41
N LEU A 99 12.55 -9.87 -15.49
CA LEU A 99 11.88 -10.39 -16.68
C LEU A 99 11.14 -11.70 -16.42
N MET A 100 11.77 -12.63 -15.69
CA MET A 100 11.12 -13.89 -15.28
C MET A 100 9.87 -13.63 -14.44
N GLU A 101 9.94 -12.69 -13.51
CA GLU A 101 8.79 -12.33 -12.69
C GLU A 101 7.66 -11.70 -13.53
N GLN A 102 7.99 -10.78 -14.44
CA GLN A 102 7.02 -10.20 -15.38
C GLN A 102 6.40 -11.26 -16.30
N ALA A 103 7.19 -12.25 -16.75
CA ALA A 103 6.69 -13.35 -17.55
C ALA A 103 5.72 -14.24 -16.77
N ARG A 104 6.03 -14.56 -15.50
CA ARG A 104 5.12 -15.30 -14.60
C ARG A 104 3.83 -14.54 -14.35
N GLU A 105 3.91 -13.25 -14.07
CA GLU A 105 2.73 -12.38 -13.95
C GLU A 105 1.94 -12.31 -15.26
N GLY A 106 2.65 -12.26 -16.37
CA GLY A 106 2.12 -12.32 -17.71
C GLY A 106 1.31 -13.58 -17.99
N ALA A 107 1.78 -14.74 -17.54
CA ALA A 107 1.10 -16.03 -17.69
C ALA A 107 -0.12 -16.19 -16.75
N SER A 108 -0.12 -15.49 -15.60
CA SER A 108 -1.09 -15.66 -14.52
C SER A 108 -2.50 -15.13 -14.79
N GLY A 109 -2.78 -14.65 -15.98
CA GLY A 109 -4.13 -14.20 -16.31
C GLY A 109 -4.37 -12.72 -16.01
N LYS A 110 -5.38 -12.15 -16.67
CA LYS A 110 -5.85 -10.79 -16.44
C LYS A 110 -6.61 -10.75 -15.12
N VAL A 111 -6.41 -9.70 -14.34
CA VAL A 111 -7.32 -9.39 -13.23
C VAL A 111 -8.70 -9.13 -13.81
N GLY A 112 -9.66 -9.97 -13.47
CA GLY A 112 -11.04 -9.87 -13.96
C GLY A 112 -11.70 -8.54 -13.53
N PRO A 113 -12.76 -8.12 -14.23
CA PRO A 113 -13.46 -6.87 -13.92
C PRO A 113 -14.03 -6.85 -12.51
N GLU A 114 -14.51 -7.99 -12.01
CA GLU A 114 -15.04 -8.12 -10.65
C GLU A 114 -13.98 -7.87 -9.59
N VAL A 115 -12.84 -8.55 -9.70
CA VAL A 115 -11.68 -8.35 -8.79
C VAL A 115 -11.17 -6.92 -8.85
N ARG A 116 -11.10 -6.36 -10.05
CA ARG A 116 -10.75 -4.95 -10.23
C ARG A 116 -11.72 -4.04 -9.49
N GLY A 117 -13.04 -4.25 -9.65
CA GLY A 117 -14.07 -3.50 -8.97
C GLY A 117 -13.92 -3.53 -7.45
N VAL A 118 -13.63 -4.70 -6.87
CA VAL A 118 -13.38 -4.83 -5.43
C VAL A 118 -12.15 -4.02 -4.99
N LEU A 119 -11.01 -4.15 -5.69
CA LEU A 119 -9.78 -3.44 -5.34
C LEU A 119 -9.94 -1.93 -5.48
N GLU A 120 -10.63 -1.47 -6.53
CA GLU A 120 -10.93 -0.05 -6.74
C GLU A 120 -11.91 0.47 -5.69
N ALA A 121 -12.91 -0.31 -5.29
CA ALA A 121 -13.84 0.04 -4.22
C ALA A 121 -13.12 0.19 -2.88
N VAL A 122 -12.24 -0.75 -2.51
CA VAL A 122 -11.44 -0.66 -1.28
C VAL A 122 -10.53 0.56 -1.30
N LEU A 123 -9.79 0.78 -2.41
CA LEU A 123 -8.89 1.92 -2.55
C LEU A 123 -9.62 3.27 -2.60
N GLY A 124 -10.88 3.27 -3.06
CA GLY A 124 -11.73 4.45 -3.14
C GLY A 124 -12.40 4.82 -1.81
N VAL A 125 -12.28 4.00 -0.76
CA VAL A 125 -12.83 4.35 0.54
C VAL A 125 -12.10 5.58 1.08
N THR A 126 -12.86 6.66 1.24
CA THR A 126 -12.47 7.85 1.98
C THR A 126 -13.67 8.28 2.80
N CYS A 127 -13.55 8.30 4.12
CA CYS A 127 -14.67 8.53 5.01
C CYS A 127 -14.21 8.92 6.41
N HIS A 128 -15.18 9.31 7.24
CA HIS A 128 -14.95 9.45 8.69
C HIS A 128 -14.59 8.08 9.30
N PRO A 129 -13.65 8.01 10.26
CA PRO A 129 -13.20 6.76 10.88
C PRO A 129 -14.33 5.89 11.45
N SER A 130 -15.36 6.49 12.04
CA SER A 130 -16.48 5.78 12.68
C SER A 130 -17.27 4.85 11.73
N VAL A 131 -17.22 5.09 10.42
CA VAL A 131 -17.94 4.28 9.42
C VAL A 131 -16.99 3.47 8.53
N ALA A 132 -15.68 3.56 8.77
CA ALA A 132 -14.67 2.96 7.91
C ALA A 132 -14.78 1.42 7.86
N ALA A 133 -14.85 0.78 9.01
CA ALA A 133 -14.98 -0.67 9.11
C ALA A 133 -16.25 -1.19 8.46
N ASP A 134 -17.39 -0.49 8.64
CA ASP A 134 -18.68 -0.90 8.07
C ASP A 134 -18.69 -0.77 6.54
N ARG A 135 -18.08 0.29 6.00
CA ARG A 135 -17.91 0.42 4.54
C ARG A 135 -17.08 -0.72 3.96
N LEU A 136 -15.99 -1.08 4.63
CA LEU A 136 -15.13 -2.19 4.21
C LEU A 136 -15.83 -3.55 4.38
N ARG A 137 -16.59 -3.77 5.47
CA ARG A 137 -17.43 -4.97 5.65
C ARG A 137 -18.45 -5.11 4.51
N LYS A 138 -19.08 -3.99 4.13
CA LYS A 138 -20.03 -4.01 3.02
C LYS A 138 -19.35 -4.43 1.71
N ILE A 139 -18.18 -3.88 1.38
CA ILE A 139 -17.43 -4.26 0.18
C ILE A 139 -17.07 -5.75 0.22
N ALA A 140 -16.60 -6.26 1.36
CA ALA A 140 -16.28 -7.67 1.55
C ALA A 140 -17.51 -8.56 1.36
N ALA A 141 -18.65 -8.21 1.96
CA ALA A 141 -19.89 -8.95 1.87
C ALA A 141 -20.46 -8.96 0.43
N ASP A 142 -20.50 -7.81 -0.24
CA ASP A 142 -20.96 -7.67 -1.61
C ASP A 142 -20.12 -8.52 -2.59
N ALA A 143 -18.83 -8.73 -2.27
CA ALA A 143 -17.88 -9.55 -3.04
C ALA A 143 -17.77 -11.01 -2.55
N GLY A 144 -18.53 -11.41 -1.54
CA GLY A 144 -18.47 -12.77 -0.96
C GLY A 144 -17.13 -13.12 -0.31
N LEU A 145 -16.35 -12.12 0.13
CA LEU A 145 -15.05 -12.36 0.75
C LEU A 145 -15.21 -12.75 2.22
N VAL A 146 -14.43 -13.74 2.65
CA VAL A 146 -14.42 -14.25 4.01
C VAL A 146 -13.07 -14.06 4.68
N GLY A 147 -13.02 -14.17 6.02
CA GLY A 147 -11.76 -14.11 6.77
C GLY A 147 -11.28 -12.70 7.11
N LEU A 148 -12.04 -11.66 6.80
CA LEU A 148 -11.70 -10.25 7.05
C LEU A 148 -12.24 -9.71 8.38
N ASP A 149 -13.19 -10.41 9.02
CA ASP A 149 -13.91 -9.93 10.20
C ASP A 149 -13.00 -9.53 11.35
N GLY A 150 -12.01 -10.37 11.68
CA GLY A 150 -11.06 -10.07 12.75
C GLY A 150 -10.20 -8.83 12.50
N LEU A 151 -9.83 -8.58 11.24
CA LEU A 151 -9.10 -7.38 10.85
C LEU A 151 -9.98 -6.14 10.96
N LEU A 152 -11.20 -6.21 10.42
CA LEU A 152 -12.16 -5.10 10.44
C LEU A 152 -12.66 -4.80 11.86
N GLN A 153 -12.72 -5.82 12.73
CA GLN A 153 -13.02 -5.61 14.14
C GLN A 153 -11.88 -4.85 14.85
N ARG A 154 -10.62 -5.23 14.61
CA ARG A 154 -9.47 -4.46 15.14
C ARG A 154 -9.45 -3.00 14.70
N LEU A 155 -9.87 -2.73 13.46
CA LEU A 155 -9.99 -1.35 12.98
C LEU A 155 -11.08 -0.60 13.76
N THR A 156 -12.24 -1.23 14.00
CA THR A 156 -13.31 -0.67 14.84
C THR A 156 -12.77 -0.38 16.24
N ASP A 157 -12.18 -1.38 16.91
CA ASP A 157 -11.68 -1.25 18.28
C ASP A 157 -10.62 -0.14 18.41
N CYS A 158 -9.78 0.03 17.35
CA CYS A 158 -8.79 1.10 17.30
C CYS A 158 -9.46 2.49 17.31
N PHE A 159 -10.46 2.70 16.47
CA PHE A 159 -11.17 3.99 16.41
C PHE A 159 -12.05 4.24 17.63
N ASP A 160 -12.68 3.21 18.21
CA ASP A 160 -13.43 3.32 19.45
C ASP A 160 -12.52 3.76 20.60
N ARG A 161 -11.30 3.20 20.67
CA ARG A 161 -10.31 3.60 21.66
C ARG A 161 -9.85 5.04 21.45
N ILE A 162 -9.55 5.47 20.22
CA ILE A 162 -9.21 6.87 19.94
C ILE A 162 -10.38 7.78 20.32
N GLY A 163 -11.62 7.39 20.00
CA GLY A 163 -12.82 8.14 20.37
C GLY A 163 -13.03 8.27 21.87
N THR A 164 -12.54 7.30 22.64
CA THR A 164 -12.63 7.33 24.12
C THR A 164 -11.50 8.14 24.75
N GLU A 165 -10.27 7.96 24.28
CA GLU A 165 -9.07 8.50 24.91
C GLU A 165 -8.69 9.90 24.37
N ALA A 166 -9.02 10.19 23.10
CA ALA A 166 -8.66 11.43 22.42
C ALA A 166 -9.70 11.79 21.32
N PRO A 167 -10.96 12.07 21.71
CA PRO A 167 -12.07 12.27 20.77
C PRO A 167 -11.83 13.42 19.78
N GLU A 168 -11.08 14.43 20.17
CA GLU A 168 -10.75 15.57 19.34
C GLU A 168 -9.99 15.20 18.06
N PHE A 169 -9.26 14.07 18.04
CA PHE A 169 -8.60 13.59 16.83
C PHE A 169 -9.55 12.94 15.83
N LEU A 170 -10.77 12.60 16.25
CA LEU A 170 -11.79 12.05 15.35
C LEU A 170 -12.73 13.12 14.78
N GLU A 171 -12.91 14.26 15.45
CA GLU A 171 -13.91 15.26 15.08
C GLU A 171 -13.83 15.70 13.60
N HIS A 172 -12.59 15.87 13.10
CA HIS A 172 -12.32 16.24 11.70
C HIS A 172 -11.37 15.24 11.02
N ALA A 173 -11.55 13.97 11.33
CA ALA A 173 -10.66 12.94 10.82
C ALA A 173 -11.11 12.35 9.48
N GLU A 174 -10.16 11.96 8.68
CA GLU A 174 -10.35 11.20 7.45
C GLU A 174 -9.62 9.86 7.55
N PHE A 175 -10.29 8.79 7.14
CA PHE A 175 -9.69 7.47 6.97
C PHE A 175 -9.69 7.08 5.50
N SER A 176 -8.55 6.50 5.05
CA SER A 176 -8.47 5.85 3.74
C SER A 176 -7.47 4.69 3.76
N PRO A 177 -7.85 3.49 3.24
CA PRO A 177 -6.91 2.37 3.07
C PRO A 177 -5.76 2.67 2.10
N ALA A 178 -5.93 3.69 1.25
CA ALA A 178 -4.90 4.12 0.31
C ALA A 178 -3.86 5.06 0.93
N PHE A 179 -4.10 5.55 2.16
CA PHE A 179 -3.23 6.48 2.86
C PHE A 179 -2.02 5.78 3.50
N GLY A 180 -0.89 6.49 3.63
CA GLY A 180 0.27 6.06 4.45
C GLY A 180 1.39 5.33 3.70
N ARG A 181 1.29 5.15 2.37
CA ARG A 181 2.27 4.38 1.57
C ARG A 181 3.65 5.01 1.37
N ARG A 182 3.89 6.21 1.90
CA ARG A 182 5.17 6.92 1.71
C ARG A 182 6.35 6.29 2.43
N PHE A 183 6.09 5.62 3.56
CA PHE A 183 7.11 4.92 4.34
C PHE A 183 6.95 3.41 4.17
N THR A 184 7.91 2.79 3.52
CA THR A 184 7.84 1.37 3.13
C THR A 184 7.95 0.39 4.29
N TYR A 185 8.37 0.86 5.46
CA TYR A 185 8.53 0.02 6.67
C TYR A 185 7.25 -0.11 7.52
N TYR A 186 6.23 0.77 7.32
CA TYR A 186 4.94 0.59 7.97
C TYR A 186 4.18 -0.59 7.36
N ASP A 187 3.50 -1.36 8.20
CA ASP A 187 2.74 -2.55 7.79
C ASP A 187 1.36 -2.67 8.45
N GLY A 188 0.97 -1.69 9.25
CA GLY A 188 -0.32 -1.62 9.93
C GLY A 188 -0.89 -0.21 9.95
N PHE A 189 -1.52 0.15 11.06
CA PHE A 189 -2.14 1.46 11.28
C PHE A 189 -1.14 2.60 11.14
N VAL A 190 -1.53 3.65 10.43
CA VAL A 190 -0.73 4.85 10.21
C VAL A 190 -1.57 6.10 10.40
N PHE A 191 -0.93 7.19 10.80
CA PHE A 191 -1.60 8.48 10.98
C PHE A 191 -0.72 9.66 10.58
N GLU A 192 -1.35 10.76 10.20
CA GLU A 192 -0.77 12.09 10.11
C GLU A 192 -1.68 13.09 10.82
N LEU A 193 -1.06 14.05 11.50
CA LEU A 193 -1.72 15.17 12.17
C LEU A 193 -1.24 16.47 11.52
N GLY A 194 -2.16 17.30 11.08
CA GLY A 194 -1.87 18.55 10.40
C GLY A 194 -2.99 19.56 10.56
N GLU A 195 -2.94 20.65 9.82
CA GLU A 195 -4.04 21.59 9.70
C GLU A 195 -4.83 21.31 8.42
N ALA A 196 -6.10 21.67 8.42
CA ALA A 196 -6.97 21.52 7.25
C ALA A 196 -6.45 22.31 6.03
N GLY A 197 -6.74 21.81 4.83
CA GLY A 197 -6.37 22.45 3.57
C GLY A 197 -4.92 22.16 3.13
N GLU A 198 -4.25 23.13 2.51
CA GLU A 198 -2.91 22.95 1.93
C GLU A 198 -1.83 22.60 2.97
N ARG A 199 -2.02 22.99 4.23
CA ARG A 199 -1.09 22.68 5.32
C ARG A 199 -1.09 21.19 5.70
N MET A 200 -2.11 20.43 5.33
CA MET A 200 -2.11 18.97 5.49
C MET A 200 -1.04 18.27 4.63
N ALA A 201 -0.51 18.92 3.61
CA ALA A 201 0.64 18.44 2.86
C ALA A 201 1.94 18.45 3.68
N ARG A 202 1.97 19.21 4.79
CA ARG A 202 3.11 19.37 5.70
C ARG A 202 2.71 19.07 7.15
N PRO A 203 2.37 17.81 7.49
CA PRO A 203 1.89 17.43 8.81
C PRO A 203 2.91 17.76 9.90
N PHE A 204 2.42 18.21 11.05
CA PHE A 204 3.27 18.43 12.24
C PHE A 204 3.49 17.18 13.07
N GLY A 205 2.64 16.16 12.91
CA GLY A 205 2.78 14.84 13.52
C GLY A 205 2.55 13.73 12.51
N ALA A 206 3.27 12.63 12.62
CA ALA A 206 3.05 11.44 11.82
C ALA A 206 3.57 10.21 12.55
N GLY A 207 2.96 9.05 12.30
CA GLY A 207 3.42 7.81 12.90
C GLY A 207 2.68 6.59 12.37
N GLY A 208 3.05 5.43 12.91
CA GLY A 208 2.39 4.19 12.54
C GLY A 208 3.02 2.96 13.18
N ARG A 209 2.43 1.82 12.81
CA ARG A 209 2.82 0.48 13.24
C ARG A 209 3.75 -0.16 12.21
N TYR A 210 4.83 -0.82 12.68
CA TYR A 210 5.83 -1.46 11.85
C TYR A 210 6.37 -2.74 12.51
N ASP A 211 5.52 -3.73 12.64
CA ASP A 211 5.79 -4.98 13.34
C ASP A 211 6.83 -5.86 12.64
N ARG A 212 7.00 -5.69 11.32
CA ARG A 212 7.93 -6.51 10.52
C ARG A 212 9.33 -5.94 10.42
N LEU A 213 9.53 -4.66 10.76
CA LEU A 213 10.81 -3.98 10.53
C LEU A 213 12.00 -4.72 11.17
N LEU A 214 11.88 -5.12 12.44
CA LEU A 214 12.97 -5.82 13.13
C LEU A 214 13.19 -7.23 12.58
N SER A 215 12.13 -7.93 12.22
CA SER A 215 12.22 -9.23 11.56
C SER A 215 12.91 -9.13 10.20
N ASP A 216 12.53 -8.15 9.38
CA ASP A 216 13.12 -7.94 8.05
C ASP A 216 14.61 -7.54 8.17
N LEU A 217 14.98 -6.66 9.12
CA LEU A 217 16.38 -6.24 9.34
C LEU A 217 17.25 -7.33 9.92
N SER A 218 16.70 -8.23 10.74
CA SER A 218 17.44 -9.31 11.40
C SER A 218 17.46 -10.63 10.61
N GLY A 219 16.91 -10.64 9.39
CA GLY A 219 16.75 -11.88 8.61
C GLY A 219 15.86 -12.92 9.29
N GLY A 220 14.86 -12.46 10.08
CA GLY A 220 13.91 -13.32 10.82
C GLY A 220 14.37 -13.71 12.23
N ALA A 221 15.56 -13.27 12.67
CA ALA A 221 16.09 -13.66 13.98
C ALA A 221 15.36 -12.98 15.16
N VAL A 222 14.76 -11.82 14.95
CA VAL A 222 14.03 -11.05 15.97
C VAL A 222 12.62 -10.77 15.49
N ALA A 223 11.62 -11.21 16.27
CA ALA A 223 10.22 -10.86 16.07
C ALA A 223 9.78 -9.92 17.20
N ALA A 224 9.45 -8.69 16.87
CA ALA A 224 8.91 -7.73 17.83
C ALA A 224 7.95 -6.77 17.13
N THR A 225 6.83 -6.48 17.80
CA THR A 225 5.89 -5.46 17.35
C THR A 225 6.40 -4.07 17.73
N ALA A 226 6.22 -3.10 16.86
CA ALA A 226 6.67 -1.74 17.12
C ALA A 226 5.70 -0.70 16.58
N ILE A 227 5.57 0.40 17.32
CA ILE A 227 4.90 1.61 16.92
C ILE A 227 5.81 2.79 17.17
N GLY A 228 5.70 3.83 16.37
CA GLY A 228 6.46 5.05 16.56
C GLY A 228 5.85 6.22 15.84
N GLY A 229 6.26 7.39 16.28
CA GLY A 229 5.80 8.63 15.68
C GLY A 229 6.83 9.74 15.79
N VAL A 230 6.67 10.76 15.00
CA VAL A 230 7.48 11.97 14.97
C VAL A 230 6.59 13.19 15.13
N VAL A 231 7.02 14.13 15.95
CA VAL A 231 6.46 15.48 16.01
C VAL A 231 7.50 16.44 15.41
N ARG A 232 7.04 17.39 14.63
CA ARG A 232 7.85 18.45 14.02
C ARG A 232 7.54 19.77 14.71
N PRO A 233 8.36 20.20 15.69
CA PRO A 233 8.07 21.35 16.55
C PRO A 233 7.94 22.66 15.77
N ASP A 234 8.73 22.84 14.71
CA ASP A 234 8.67 23.97 13.81
C ASP A 234 7.31 24.13 13.15
N ARG A 235 6.77 23.03 12.64
CA ARG A 235 5.44 23.01 11.99
C ARG A 235 4.31 23.15 13.00
N LEU A 236 4.47 22.54 14.18
CA LEU A 236 3.49 22.68 15.27
C LEU A 236 3.43 24.14 15.76
N ALA A 237 4.56 24.81 15.88
CA ALA A 237 4.62 26.24 16.25
C ALA A 237 3.88 27.09 15.21
N LEU A 238 4.13 26.90 13.91
CA LEU A 238 3.44 27.61 12.83
C LEU A 238 1.92 27.34 12.84
N ALA A 239 1.49 26.11 13.15
CA ALA A 239 0.09 25.76 13.27
C ALA A 239 -0.61 26.48 14.44
N ARG A 240 0.13 26.82 15.48
CA ARG A 240 -0.37 27.61 16.63
C ARG A 240 -0.43 29.11 16.33
N GLU A 241 0.59 29.65 15.62
CA GLU A 241 0.69 31.07 15.27
C GLU A 241 -0.34 31.48 14.20
N GLY A 242 -0.72 30.60 13.30
CA GLY A 242 -1.75 30.86 12.29
C GLY A 242 -3.15 31.07 12.84
N GLN A 243 -3.30 31.18 14.17
CA GLN A 243 -4.54 31.41 14.92
C GLN A 243 -4.61 32.84 15.51
N ALA A 244 -3.60 33.68 15.33
CA ALA A 244 -3.57 35.05 15.82
C ALA A 244 -4.13 36.06 14.81
#